data_028a26f41fadef93de587740399a72a1
#
_entry.id   028a26f41fadef93de587740399a72a1
#
_cell.length_a   1.000
_cell.length_b   1.000
_cell.length_c   1.000
_cell.angle_alpha   90.00
_cell.angle_beta   90.00
_cell.angle_gamma   90.00
#
_symmetry.space_group_name_H-M   'P 1'
#
loop_
_entity.id
_entity.type
_entity.pdbx_description
1 polymer ?
#
loop_
_entity_poly.entity_id
_entity_poly.type
_entity_poly.pdbx_seq_one_letter_code
_entity_poly.pdbx_strand_id
1 'polypeptide(L)'
;MKRNLKFLSLLFSLITVFFITSCSERVMGYSVVLWNIPEQNIQSGDIVPVYIKSNISHVYVIGNHDGEKVEVPLWRLTEPVKKRKVKAVLNKYSENAHTYASVKLDGLPCRAEAVNTAKQVYRLRKGEIIKILYKGKGQAPMVGKEALKGDWYKILTDDGTSGWCFSYNLNLYETDEKGERIGSNQITEEESVDDSWDVICSQIWYPDYFRSMIDTKIIDLSLFHLSYKFQIDVTNKKINLNTSKVHQVW
;
A
#
# COMPACT_ATOMS: atom_id res chain seq x y z
N MET A 1 -10.70 -63.14 -42.68
CA MET A 1 -10.21 -62.99 -41.29
C MET A 1 -9.21 -61.86 -41.09
N LYS A 2 -8.16 -61.73 -41.90
CA LYS A 2 -7.10 -60.67 -41.73
C LYS A 2 -7.61 -59.20 -41.85
N ARG A 3 -8.67 -58.93 -42.60
CA ARG A 3 -9.23 -57.59 -42.81
C ARG A 3 -9.98 -57.05 -41.58
N ASN A 4 -10.68 -57.93 -40.88
CA ASN A 4 -11.41 -57.54 -39.66
C ASN A 4 -10.48 -57.31 -38.45
N LEU A 5 -9.33 -58.03 -38.43
CA LEU A 5 -8.34 -57.84 -37.38
C LEU A 5 -7.64 -56.52 -37.48
N LYS A 6 -7.37 -56.00 -38.72
CA LYS A 6 -6.82 -54.62 -38.92
C LYS A 6 -7.81 -53.54 -38.55
N PHE A 7 -9.11 -53.74 -38.81
CA PHE A 7 -10.15 -52.79 -38.44
C PHE A 7 -10.32 -52.73 -36.93
N LEU A 8 -10.27 -53.89 -36.24
CA LEU A 8 -10.33 -53.99 -34.78
C LEU A 8 -9.10 -53.32 -34.13
N SER A 9 -7.89 -53.47 -34.69
CA SER A 9 -6.66 -52.83 -34.23
C SER A 9 -6.72 -51.32 -34.41
N LEU A 10 -7.26 -50.83 -35.52
CA LEU A 10 -7.43 -49.39 -35.76
C LEU A 10 -8.48 -48.78 -34.81
N LEU A 11 -9.57 -49.45 -34.54
CA LEU A 11 -10.59 -49.00 -33.60
C LEU A 11 -10.07 -48.97 -32.16
N PHE A 12 -9.22 -49.95 -31.76
CA PHE A 12 -8.60 -49.99 -30.44
C PHE A 12 -7.58 -48.88 -30.28
N SER A 13 -6.79 -48.58 -31.33
CA SER A 13 -5.85 -47.44 -31.34
C SER A 13 -6.56 -46.11 -31.26
N LEU A 14 -7.74 -45.96 -31.89
CA LEU A 14 -8.53 -44.73 -31.83
C LEU A 14 -9.15 -44.54 -30.44
N ILE A 15 -9.59 -45.59 -29.78
CA ILE A 15 -10.15 -45.56 -28.41
C ILE A 15 -9.05 -45.19 -27.38
N THR A 16 -7.81 -45.72 -27.54
CA THR A 16 -6.69 -45.42 -26.66
C THR A 16 -6.28 -43.92 -26.71
N VAL A 17 -6.39 -43.26 -27.87
CA VAL A 17 -6.09 -41.83 -28.02
C VAL A 17 -7.15 -40.99 -27.26
N PHE A 18 -8.39 -41.42 -27.17
CA PHE A 18 -9.43 -40.69 -26.42
C PHE A 18 -9.24 -40.74 -24.90
N PHE A 19 -8.55 -41.73 -24.35
CA PHE A 19 -8.31 -41.82 -22.90
C PHE A 19 -7.14 -41.00 -22.39
N ILE A 20 -6.29 -40.49 -23.27
CA ILE A 20 -5.08 -39.75 -22.85
C ILE A 20 -5.36 -38.24 -22.60
N THR A 21 -6.51 -37.71 -23.03
CA THR A 21 -6.81 -36.26 -22.98
C THR A 21 -7.65 -35.80 -21.77
N SER A 22 -7.95 -36.69 -20.80
CA SER A 22 -8.93 -36.38 -19.74
C SER A 22 -8.29 -36.15 -18.36
N CYS A 23 -7.12 -35.54 -18.29
CA CYS A 23 -6.64 -35.00 -17.00
C CYS A 23 -6.88 -33.49 -16.97
N SER A 24 -8.15 -33.06 -17.02
CA SER A 24 -8.47 -31.68 -16.71
C SER A 24 -8.39 -31.51 -15.20
N GLU A 25 -7.32 -30.89 -14.74
CA GLU A 25 -7.19 -30.54 -13.33
C GLU A 25 -8.35 -29.67 -12.88
N ARG A 26 -8.96 -30.08 -11.76
CA ARG A 26 -10.16 -29.43 -11.24
C ARG A 26 -9.82 -28.05 -10.68
N VAL A 27 -10.36 -27.00 -11.30
CA VAL A 27 -10.30 -25.64 -10.78
C VAL A 27 -11.08 -25.55 -9.48
N MET A 28 -10.44 -25.14 -8.39
CA MET A 28 -11.06 -24.93 -7.09
C MET A 28 -12.00 -23.72 -7.10
N GLY A 29 -11.58 -22.65 -7.79
CA GLY A 29 -12.32 -21.41 -7.91
C GLY A 29 -11.59 -20.38 -8.76
N TYR A 30 -12.09 -19.16 -8.75
CA TYR A 30 -11.51 -18.02 -9.45
C TYR A 30 -11.26 -16.89 -8.45
N SER A 31 -10.10 -16.26 -8.55
CA SER A 31 -9.70 -15.13 -7.70
C SER A 31 -9.42 -13.90 -8.54
N VAL A 32 -9.57 -12.73 -7.93
CA VAL A 32 -9.13 -11.46 -8.50
C VAL A 32 -7.75 -11.15 -7.95
N VAL A 33 -6.84 -10.74 -8.82
CA VAL A 33 -5.50 -10.31 -8.46
C VAL A 33 -5.57 -8.92 -7.82
N LEU A 34 -4.98 -8.77 -6.64
CA LEU A 34 -4.95 -7.50 -5.88
C LEU A 34 -3.65 -6.73 -6.06
N TRP A 35 -2.54 -7.42 -6.34
CA TRP A 35 -1.21 -6.84 -6.50
C TRP A 35 -0.55 -7.41 -7.74
N ASN A 36 0.04 -6.56 -8.57
CA ASN A 36 0.72 -6.97 -9.80
C ASN A 36 1.76 -8.06 -9.55
N ILE A 37 1.86 -8.98 -10.50
CA ILE A 37 2.85 -10.07 -10.53
C ILE A 37 3.59 -9.97 -11.88
N PRO A 38 4.53 -9.01 -12.01
CA PRO A 38 5.19 -8.71 -13.28
C PRO A 38 5.93 -9.91 -13.86
N GLU A 39 6.49 -10.77 -13.00
CA GLU A 39 7.24 -11.97 -13.38
C GLU A 39 6.38 -12.99 -14.15
N GLN A 40 5.06 -12.91 -13.98
CA GLN A 40 4.09 -13.81 -14.60
C GLN A 40 3.18 -13.08 -15.60
N ASN A 41 3.47 -11.81 -15.89
CA ASN A 41 2.63 -10.96 -16.73
C ASN A 41 1.15 -10.93 -16.28
N ILE A 42 0.91 -10.97 -14.96
CA ILE A 42 -0.40 -10.94 -14.33
C ILE A 42 -0.60 -9.61 -13.61
N GLN A 43 -1.71 -8.95 -13.89
CA GLN A 43 -1.99 -7.60 -13.40
C GLN A 43 -3.04 -7.58 -12.30
N SER A 44 -3.02 -6.52 -11.49
CA SER A 44 -4.10 -6.23 -10.56
C SER A 44 -5.42 -6.02 -11.31
N GLY A 45 -6.47 -6.72 -10.86
CA GLY A 45 -7.74 -6.77 -11.56
C GLY A 45 -7.95 -8.00 -12.44
N ASP A 46 -6.91 -8.76 -12.77
CA ASP A 46 -7.05 -10.00 -13.53
C ASP A 46 -7.84 -11.05 -12.74
N ILE A 47 -8.58 -11.87 -13.49
CA ILE A 47 -9.28 -13.03 -12.96
C ILE A 47 -8.49 -14.29 -13.32
N VAL A 48 -7.98 -14.97 -12.31
CA VAL A 48 -7.18 -16.18 -12.49
C VAL A 48 -7.86 -17.42 -11.92
N PRO A 49 -7.75 -18.60 -12.57
CA PRO A 49 -8.19 -19.84 -12.00
C PRO A 49 -7.26 -20.28 -10.88
N VAL A 50 -7.82 -20.74 -9.77
CA VAL A 50 -7.09 -21.27 -8.63
C VAL A 50 -7.30 -22.78 -8.57
N TYR A 51 -6.21 -23.52 -8.52
CA TYR A 51 -6.20 -24.97 -8.47
C TYR A 51 -6.01 -25.50 -7.05
N ILE A 52 -5.08 -24.92 -6.31
CA ILE A 52 -4.69 -25.35 -4.96
C ILE A 52 -4.56 -24.13 -4.05
N LYS A 53 -4.98 -24.28 -2.79
CA LYS A 53 -4.65 -23.39 -1.69
C LYS A 53 -3.79 -24.13 -0.69
N SER A 54 -2.55 -23.68 -0.49
CA SER A 54 -1.68 -24.19 0.56
C SER A 54 -1.68 -23.23 1.75
N ASN A 55 -2.22 -23.69 2.88
CA ASN A 55 -2.16 -22.92 4.14
C ASN A 55 -0.81 -23.09 4.85
N ILE A 56 -0.01 -24.09 4.48
CA ILE A 56 1.31 -24.33 5.04
C ILE A 56 2.32 -23.38 4.40
N SER A 57 2.36 -23.33 3.06
CA SER A 57 3.26 -22.46 2.30
C SER A 57 2.70 -21.04 2.12
N HIS A 58 1.46 -20.79 2.53
CA HIS A 58 0.75 -19.52 2.34
C HIS A 58 0.68 -19.06 0.88
N VAL A 59 0.45 -20.01 -0.06
CA VAL A 59 0.35 -19.74 -1.48
C VAL A 59 -0.91 -20.31 -2.11
N TYR A 60 -1.33 -19.70 -3.22
CA TYR A 60 -2.23 -20.30 -4.20
C TYR A 60 -1.41 -20.81 -5.39
N VAL A 61 -1.82 -21.96 -5.95
CA VAL A 61 -1.39 -22.40 -7.28
C VAL A 61 -2.47 -21.93 -8.26
N ILE A 62 -2.09 -21.03 -9.16
CA ILE A 62 -2.97 -20.40 -10.14
C ILE A 62 -2.54 -20.72 -11.55
N GLY A 63 -3.41 -20.53 -12.54
CA GLY A 63 -3.05 -20.54 -13.96
C GLY A 63 -2.72 -19.12 -14.43
N ASN A 64 -1.57 -18.96 -15.09
CA ASN A 64 -1.22 -17.72 -15.77
C ASN A 64 -1.89 -17.65 -17.17
N HIS A 65 -1.66 -16.56 -17.89
CA HIS A 65 -2.21 -16.36 -19.25
C HIS A 65 -1.69 -17.37 -20.27
N ASP A 66 -0.51 -17.94 -20.05
CA ASP A 66 0.14 -18.94 -20.92
C ASP A 66 -0.36 -20.37 -20.62
N GLY A 67 -1.23 -20.53 -19.63
CA GLY A 67 -1.77 -21.82 -19.18
C GLY A 67 -0.84 -22.58 -18.24
N GLU A 68 0.27 -21.97 -17.80
CA GLU A 68 1.18 -22.55 -16.84
C GLU A 68 0.67 -22.36 -15.40
N LYS A 69 1.13 -23.23 -14.50
CA LYS A 69 0.81 -23.13 -13.08
C LYS A 69 1.92 -22.45 -12.34
N VAL A 70 1.54 -21.43 -11.59
CA VAL A 70 2.47 -20.63 -10.80
C VAL A 70 1.99 -20.51 -9.36
N GLU A 71 2.93 -20.45 -8.43
CA GLU A 71 2.65 -20.22 -7.03
C GLU A 71 2.66 -18.72 -6.73
N VAL A 72 1.61 -18.25 -6.06
CA VAL A 72 1.44 -16.84 -5.70
C VAL A 72 1.05 -16.74 -4.23
N PRO A 73 1.63 -15.81 -3.45
CA PRO A 73 1.26 -15.59 -2.05
C PRO A 73 -0.24 -15.32 -1.88
N LEU A 74 -0.86 -15.89 -0.83
CA LEU A 74 -2.31 -15.78 -0.58
C LEU A 74 -2.80 -14.34 -0.58
N TRP A 75 -2.03 -13.41 -0.06
CA TRP A 75 -2.41 -12.02 0.09
C TRP A 75 -2.48 -11.23 -1.22
N ARG A 76 -1.82 -11.71 -2.29
CA ARG A 76 -1.90 -11.07 -3.62
C ARG A 76 -3.23 -11.31 -4.35
N LEU A 77 -4.07 -12.19 -3.81
CA LEU A 77 -5.31 -12.62 -4.43
C LEU A 77 -6.48 -12.50 -3.46
N THR A 78 -7.68 -12.34 -4.02
CA THR A 78 -8.89 -12.51 -3.22
C THR A 78 -9.12 -13.99 -2.91
N GLU A 79 -9.95 -14.30 -1.90
CA GLU A 79 -10.41 -15.68 -1.68
C GLU A 79 -11.10 -16.22 -2.94
N PRO A 80 -10.80 -17.48 -3.35
CA PRO A 80 -11.38 -18.08 -4.54
C PRO A 80 -12.90 -18.24 -4.43
N VAL A 81 -13.61 -17.82 -5.46
CA VAL A 81 -15.05 -17.91 -5.55
C VAL A 81 -15.49 -18.67 -6.82
N LYS A 82 -16.75 -19.10 -6.86
CA LYS A 82 -17.32 -19.71 -8.08
C LYS A 82 -17.29 -18.71 -9.24
N LYS A 83 -17.03 -19.19 -10.46
CA LYS A 83 -16.91 -18.36 -11.69
C LYS A 83 -18.02 -17.32 -11.85
N ARG A 84 -19.28 -17.68 -11.52
CA ARG A 84 -20.43 -16.76 -11.59
C ARG A 84 -20.36 -15.57 -10.62
N LYS A 85 -19.60 -15.69 -9.52
CA LYS A 85 -19.48 -14.67 -8.47
C LYS A 85 -18.25 -13.77 -8.63
N VAL A 86 -17.25 -14.17 -9.43
CA VAL A 86 -15.96 -13.47 -9.49
C VAL A 86 -16.10 -12.05 -10.04
N LYS A 87 -17.03 -11.80 -10.96
CA LYS A 87 -17.31 -10.46 -11.48
C LYS A 87 -17.79 -9.49 -10.39
N ALA A 88 -18.61 -9.97 -9.44
CA ALA A 88 -19.05 -9.14 -8.33
C ALA A 88 -17.89 -8.82 -7.35
N VAL A 89 -16.93 -9.75 -7.21
CA VAL A 89 -15.70 -9.51 -6.45
C VAL A 89 -14.85 -8.49 -7.19
N LEU A 90 -14.62 -8.65 -8.50
CA LEU A 90 -13.87 -7.72 -9.33
C LEU A 90 -14.40 -6.28 -9.21
N ASN A 91 -15.72 -6.10 -9.32
CA ASN A 91 -16.35 -4.77 -9.26
C ASN A 91 -16.00 -4.00 -7.96
N LYS A 92 -15.71 -4.72 -6.87
CA LYS A 92 -15.31 -4.08 -5.61
C LYS A 92 -13.92 -3.44 -5.68
N TYR A 93 -13.03 -3.98 -6.52
CA TYR A 93 -11.63 -3.57 -6.61
C TYR A 93 -11.30 -2.84 -7.92
N SER A 94 -12.20 -2.88 -8.91
CA SER A 94 -11.94 -2.38 -10.27
C SER A 94 -11.63 -0.89 -10.34
N GLU A 95 -12.28 -0.08 -9.48
CA GLU A 95 -12.07 1.37 -9.46
C GLU A 95 -10.60 1.74 -9.14
N ASN A 96 -9.94 0.93 -8.30
CA ASN A 96 -8.57 1.18 -7.85
C ASN A 96 -7.62 0.05 -8.30
N ALA A 97 -7.96 -0.69 -9.37
CA ALA A 97 -7.15 -1.83 -9.81
C ALA A 97 -5.69 -1.46 -10.10
N HIS A 98 -5.43 -0.25 -10.58
CA HIS A 98 -4.09 0.24 -10.90
C HIS A 98 -3.62 1.38 -9.98
N THR A 99 -4.35 1.67 -8.90
CA THR A 99 -4.02 2.74 -7.96
C THR A 99 -3.11 2.25 -6.85
N TYR A 100 -1.99 2.93 -6.67
CA TYR A 100 -1.02 2.75 -5.59
C TYR A 100 -0.83 4.07 -4.85
N ALA A 101 -0.12 4.03 -3.73
CA ALA A 101 0.30 5.23 -3.04
C ALA A 101 1.70 5.06 -2.45
N SER A 102 2.45 6.14 -2.37
CA SER A 102 3.65 6.25 -1.55
C SER A 102 3.35 7.05 -0.28
N VAL A 103 3.93 6.63 0.82
CA VAL A 103 3.74 7.25 2.14
C VAL A 103 4.64 8.46 2.29
N LYS A 104 4.07 9.63 2.67
CA LYS A 104 4.81 10.90 2.80
C LYS A 104 5.64 10.99 4.08
N LEU A 105 5.12 10.46 5.18
CA LEU A 105 5.71 10.62 6.51
C LEU A 105 5.85 9.28 7.23
N ASP A 106 6.90 9.14 8.04
CA ASP A 106 7.09 7.99 8.89
C ASP A 106 5.99 7.87 9.96
N GLY A 107 5.66 6.62 10.26
CA GLY A 107 4.75 6.30 11.34
C GLY A 107 3.27 6.49 11.03
N LEU A 108 2.90 6.61 9.77
CA LEU A 108 1.50 6.71 9.36
C LEU A 108 0.72 5.45 9.78
N PRO A 109 -0.34 5.60 10.62
CA PRO A 109 -1.04 4.45 11.16
C PRO A 109 -1.93 3.77 10.11
N CYS A 110 -1.75 2.46 9.94
CA CYS A 110 -2.71 1.58 9.31
C CYS A 110 -3.60 0.97 10.38
N ARG A 111 -4.91 1.08 10.25
CA ARG A 111 -5.89 0.74 11.30
C ARG A 111 -6.78 -0.43 10.91
N ALA A 112 -7.33 -1.12 11.92
CA ALA A 112 -8.26 -2.23 11.69
C ALA A 112 -9.57 -1.75 11.01
N GLU A 113 -10.01 -0.54 11.32
CA GLU A 113 -11.25 0.06 10.81
C GLU A 113 -11.00 1.49 10.32
N ALA A 114 -11.91 2.03 9.49
CA ALA A 114 -11.84 3.38 8.91
C ALA A 114 -12.21 4.47 9.95
N VAL A 115 -11.61 4.41 11.12
CA VAL A 115 -11.83 5.33 12.24
C VAL A 115 -10.51 5.63 12.93
N ASN A 116 -10.27 6.89 13.28
CA ASN A 116 -9.00 7.31 13.87
C ASN A 116 -8.71 6.70 15.26
N THR A 117 -9.75 6.27 15.99
CA THR A 117 -9.63 5.61 17.29
C THR A 117 -9.47 4.08 17.20
N ALA A 118 -9.62 3.49 16.00
CA ALA A 118 -9.48 2.05 15.81
C ALA A 118 -8.06 1.58 16.11
N LYS A 119 -7.95 0.29 16.49
CA LYS A 119 -6.66 -0.35 16.77
C LYS A 119 -5.73 -0.20 15.56
N GLN A 120 -4.49 0.23 15.81
CA GLN A 120 -3.43 0.23 14.82
C GLN A 120 -2.98 -1.21 14.58
N VAL A 121 -2.97 -1.64 13.32
CA VAL A 121 -2.53 -2.98 12.88
C VAL A 121 -1.13 -2.95 12.31
N TYR A 122 -0.74 -1.81 11.72
CA TYR A 122 0.58 -1.61 11.13
C TYR A 122 0.97 -0.13 11.21
N ARG A 123 2.27 0.16 11.05
CA ARG A 123 2.81 1.53 10.99
C ARG A 123 3.63 1.65 9.72
N LEU A 124 3.10 2.40 8.78
CA LEU A 124 3.72 2.64 7.47
C LEU A 124 4.94 3.55 7.62
N ARG A 125 5.96 3.32 6.80
CA ARG A 125 7.21 4.09 6.76
C ARG A 125 7.19 5.09 5.62
N LYS A 126 7.95 6.17 5.74
CA LYS A 126 8.15 7.12 4.63
C LYS A 126 8.72 6.40 3.40
N GLY A 127 8.14 6.67 2.23
CA GLY A 127 8.53 6.05 0.96
C GLY A 127 7.95 4.65 0.73
N GLU A 128 7.32 4.02 1.73
CA GLU A 128 6.69 2.71 1.57
C GLU A 128 5.58 2.78 0.51
N ILE A 129 5.58 1.80 -0.40
CA ILE A 129 4.57 1.68 -1.45
C ILE A 129 3.47 0.75 -0.97
N ILE A 130 2.26 1.21 -1.09
CA ILE A 130 1.05 0.47 -0.72
C ILE A 130 0.06 0.41 -1.89
N LYS A 131 -0.67 -0.68 -1.97
CA LYS A 131 -1.77 -0.85 -2.92
C LYS A 131 -3.05 -0.28 -2.34
N ILE A 132 -3.74 0.54 -3.11
CA ILE A 132 -5.10 0.98 -2.78
C ILE A 132 -6.08 -0.08 -3.27
N LEU A 133 -6.91 -0.61 -2.36
CA LEU A 133 -7.90 -1.62 -2.70
C LEU A 133 -9.26 -1.01 -3.04
N TYR A 134 -9.78 -0.18 -2.13
CA TYR A 134 -11.05 0.54 -2.34
C TYR A 134 -11.21 1.65 -1.29
N LYS A 135 -12.03 2.63 -1.64
CA LYS A 135 -12.43 3.73 -0.75
C LYS A 135 -13.48 3.26 0.25
N GLY A 136 -13.33 3.66 1.50
CA GLY A 136 -14.27 3.38 2.58
C GLY A 136 -15.00 4.62 3.07
N LYS A 137 -16.04 4.38 3.85
CA LYS A 137 -16.74 5.44 4.58
C LYS A 137 -16.20 5.47 6.01
N GLY A 138 -15.80 6.65 6.49
CA GLY A 138 -15.30 6.82 7.85
C GLY A 138 -15.23 8.29 8.20
N GLN A 139 -15.12 8.59 9.50
CA GLN A 139 -14.98 9.95 9.97
C GLN A 139 -13.53 10.43 9.74
N ALA A 140 -13.39 11.60 9.12
CA ALA A 140 -12.07 12.23 8.93
C ALA A 140 -11.41 12.51 10.30
N PRO A 141 -10.11 12.28 10.44
CA PRO A 141 -9.35 12.70 11.61
C PRO A 141 -9.44 14.20 11.80
N MET A 142 -9.51 14.64 13.07
CA MET A 142 -9.57 16.05 13.43
C MET A 142 -8.19 16.52 13.91
N VAL A 143 -7.83 17.74 13.51
CA VAL A 143 -6.69 18.48 14.07
C VAL A 143 -7.25 19.75 14.71
N GLY A 144 -7.29 19.75 16.03
CA GLY A 144 -8.02 20.80 16.76
C GLY A 144 -9.51 20.76 16.43
N LYS A 145 -10.02 21.82 15.79
CA LYS A 145 -11.43 21.95 15.39
C LYS A 145 -11.69 21.67 13.91
N GLU A 146 -10.64 21.40 13.13
CA GLU A 146 -10.73 21.19 11.69
C GLU A 146 -10.56 19.72 11.32
N ALA A 147 -11.39 19.27 10.37
CA ALA A 147 -11.24 17.93 9.79
C ALA A 147 -10.15 17.92 8.71
N LEU A 148 -9.26 16.95 8.75
CA LEU A 148 -8.28 16.76 7.69
C LEU A 148 -8.99 16.46 6.36
N LYS A 149 -8.45 17.02 5.28
CA LYS A 149 -8.94 16.73 3.91
C LYS A 149 -8.41 15.37 3.47
N GLY A 150 -9.29 14.51 2.99
CA GLY A 150 -8.91 13.19 2.49
C GLY A 150 -9.99 12.15 2.70
N ASP A 151 -9.66 10.92 2.36
CA ASP A 151 -10.54 9.77 2.37
C ASP A 151 -9.89 8.59 3.08
N TRP A 152 -10.71 7.67 3.60
CA TRP A 152 -10.25 6.40 4.11
C TRP A 152 -10.13 5.40 2.97
N TYR A 153 -8.95 4.80 2.83
CA TYR A 153 -8.70 3.72 1.89
C TYR A 153 -8.37 2.42 2.60
N LYS A 154 -8.96 1.34 2.12
CA LYS A 154 -8.48 0.01 2.44
C LYS A 154 -7.23 -0.21 1.63
N ILE A 155 -6.13 -0.52 2.32
CA ILE A 155 -4.81 -0.69 1.72
C ILE A 155 -4.27 -2.10 1.92
N LEU A 156 -3.28 -2.44 1.11
CA LEU A 156 -2.48 -3.66 1.22
C LEU A 156 -1.01 -3.28 1.07
N THR A 157 -0.18 -3.77 1.98
CA THR A 157 1.28 -3.60 1.93
C THR A 157 1.94 -4.73 1.15
N ASP A 158 3.20 -4.61 0.81
CA ASP A 158 3.98 -5.61 0.06
C ASP A 158 4.29 -6.88 0.86
N ASP A 159 4.14 -6.83 2.19
CA ASP A 159 4.23 -7.98 3.09
C ASP A 159 2.87 -8.70 3.30
N GLY A 160 1.79 -8.18 2.71
CA GLY A 160 0.44 -8.74 2.83
C GLY A 160 -0.38 -8.20 3.99
N THR A 161 0.11 -7.24 4.74
CA THR A 161 -0.67 -6.58 5.78
C THR A 161 -1.77 -5.72 5.16
N SER A 162 -3.00 -5.86 5.64
CA SER A 162 -4.15 -5.10 5.13
C SER A 162 -4.86 -4.34 6.23
N GLY A 163 -5.15 -3.08 5.99
CA GLY A 163 -5.84 -2.21 6.95
C GLY A 163 -6.42 -0.97 6.31
N TRP A 164 -6.79 0.00 7.13
CA TRP A 164 -7.35 1.27 6.71
C TRP A 164 -6.35 2.40 6.96
N CYS A 165 -6.12 3.21 5.94
CA CYS A 165 -5.26 4.38 6.02
C CYS A 165 -6.01 5.63 5.53
N PHE A 166 -5.80 6.76 6.20
CA PHE A 166 -6.34 8.04 5.77
C PHE A 166 -5.39 8.71 4.77
N SER A 167 -5.91 9.20 3.65
CA SER A 167 -5.09 9.60 2.49
C SER A 167 -4.31 10.90 2.65
N TYR A 168 -4.50 11.67 3.71
CA TYR A 168 -3.84 12.97 3.91
C TYR A 168 -2.32 12.92 3.70
N ASN A 169 -1.67 11.87 4.20
CA ASN A 169 -0.23 11.67 4.09
C ASN A 169 0.15 10.58 3.06
N LEU A 170 -0.66 10.44 2.01
CA LEU A 170 -0.41 9.55 0.88
C LEU A 170 -0.27 10.34 -0.41
N ASN A 171 0.70 9.95 -1.24
CA ASN A 171 0.78 10.35 -2.64
C ASN A 171 0.18 9.23 -3.48
N LEU A 172 -1.06 9.42 -3.92
CA LEU A 172 -1.72 8.46 -4.80
C LEU A 172 -1.19 8.61 -6.23
N TYR A 173 -1.04 7.48 -6.92
CA TYR A 173 -0.65 7.44 -8.32
C TYR A 173 -1.23 6.21 -9.01
N GLU A 174 -1.32 6.26 -10.32
CA GLU A 174 -1.73 5.12 -11.14
C GLU A 174 -0.54 4.47 -11.81
N THR A 175 -0.64 3.18 -12.05
CA THR A 175 0.35 2.41 -12.82
C THR A 175 -0.27 1.95 -14.14
N ASP A 176 0.60 1.80 -15.15
CA ASP A 176 0.23 1.16 -16.41
C ASP A 176 0.14 -0.38 -16.26
N GLU A 177 -0.12 -1.04 -17.38
CA GLU A 177 -0.18 -2.50 -17.47
C GLU A 177 1.14 -3.19 -17.09
N LYS A 178 2.26 -2.50 -17.18
CA LYS A 178 3.59 -3.03 -16.78
C LYS A 178 3.90 -2.77 -15.31
N GLY A 179 3.04 -2.04 -14.60
CA GLY A 179 3.26 -1.62 -13.22
C GLY A 179 4.14 -0.36 -13.11
N GLU A 180 4.45 0.30 -14.23
CA GLU A 180 5.16 1.57 -14.24
C GLU A 180 4.21 2.72 -13.93
N ARG A 181 4.68 3.73 -13.22
CA ARG A 181 3.87 4.88 -12.81
C ARG A 181 3.44 5.69 -14.03
N ILE A 182 2.12 5.87 -14.24
CA ILE A 182 1.59 6.72 -15.29
C ILE A 182 1.76 8.19 -14.87
N GLY A 183 2.26 9.02 -15.80
CA GLY A 183 2.40 10.47 -15.56
C GLY A 183 3.65 10.84 -14.77
N SER A 184 4.63 9.97 -14.67
CA SER A 184 5.99 10.38 -14.34
C SER A 184 6.65 11.03 -15.58
N ASN A 185 6.19 12.21 -15.99
CA ASN A 185 7.20 13.25 -16.00
C ASN A 185 7.86 13.15 -14.65
N GLN A 186 9.10 12.72 -14.64
CA GLN A 186 9.95 12.70 -13.47
C GLN A 186 9.36 13.67 -12.44
N ILE A 187 8.57 13.13 -11.49
CA ILE A 187 8.75 13.67 -10.18
C ILE A 187 10.18 13.20 -9.92
N THR A 188 11.18 13.94 -10.49
CA THR A 188 12.30 14.32 -9.70
C THR A 188 11.69 14.38 -8.34
N GLU A 189 12.20 13.61 -7.39
CA GLU A 189 12.08 13.99 -6.01
C GLU A 189 12.11 15.52 -6.03
N GLU A 190 10.97 16.15 -6.28
CA GLU A 190 10.60 17.27 -5.53
C GLU A 190 10.58 16.58 -4.17
N GLU A 191 11.76 16.49 -3.58
CA GLU A 191 11.92 16.88 -2.23
C GLU A 191 10.77 17.84 -2.08
N SER A 192 9.66 17.39 -1.46
CA SER A 192 8.72 18.33 -0.92
C SER A 192 9.69 19.22 -0.17
N VAL A 193 9.99 20.35 -0.82
CA VAL A 193 10.80 21.38 -0.20
C VAL A 193 10.06 21.47 1.09
N ASP A 194 10.71 21.04 2.15
CA ASP A 194 10.10 20.99 3.45
C ASP A 194 9.90 22.45 3.79
N ASP A 195 8.81 23.02 3.25
CA ASP A 195 8.45 24.44 3.42
C ASP A 195 8.44 24.77 4.90
N SER A 196 8.24 23.75 5.75
CA SER A 196 8.35 23.89 7.19
C SER A 196 9.78 24.25 7.62
N TRP A 197 10.83 23.78 6.91
CA TRP A 197 12.21 24.14 7.20
C TRP A 197 12.49 25.61 6.81
N ASP A 198 12.02 26.02 5.66
CA ASP A 198 12.14 27.41 5.23
C ASP A 198 11.33 28.37 6.12
N VAL A 199 10.15 27.94 6.56
CA VAL A 199 9.34 28.66 7.57
C VAL A 199 10.10 28.75 8.91
N ILE A 200 10.68 27.64 9.38
CA ILE A 200 11.48 27.64 10.63
C ILE A 200 12.70 28.57 10.51
N CYS A 201 13.38 28.55 9.38
CA CYS A 201 14.57 29.37 9.16
C CYS A 201 14.25 30.86 8.92
N SER A 202 13.07 31.17 8.40
CA SER A 202 12.64 32.54 8.09
C SER A 202 12.04 33.29 9.27
N GLN A 203 11.65 32.59 10.32
CA GLN A 203 10.99 33.16 11.51
C GLN A 203 11.96 33.37 12.66
N ILE A 204 11.67 34.37 13.49
CA ILE A 204 12.37 34.59 14.77
C ILE A 204 11.62 33.81 15.85
N TRP A 205 12.30 32.84 16.45
CA TRP A 205 11.78 31.99 17.51
C TRP A 205 12.23 32.47 18.89
N TYR A 206 11.25 32.66 19.78
CA TYR A 206 11.51 32.99 21.17
C TYR A 206 10.45 32.37 22.07
N PRO A 207 10.76 32.11 23.35
CA PRO A 207 9.79 31.60 24.31
C PRO A 207 8.63 32.59 24.55
N ASP A 208 7.43 32.08 24.91
CA ASP A 208 6.23 32.91 25.13
C ASP A 208 6.44 34.01 26.17
N TYR A 209 7.17 33.72 27.25
CA TYR A 209 7.48 34.72 28.28
C TYR A 209 8.35 35.87 27.72
N PHE A 210 9.14 35.63 26.70
CA PHE A 210 9.96 36.65 26.07
C PHE A 210 9.11 37.65 25.27
N ARG A 211 8.02 37.17 24.68
CA ARG A 211 7.03 38.01 24.02
C ARG A 211 6.43 39.02 25.00
N SER A 212 6.05 38.56 26.19
CA SER A 212 5.56 39.42 27.26
C SER A 212 6.55 40.51 27.67
N MET A 213 7.86 40.19 27.71
CA MET A 213 8.90 41.19 27.99
C MET A 213 9.03 42.25 26.87
N ILE A 214 8.90 41.83 25.61
CA ILE A 214 8.92 42.74 24.46
C ILE A 214 7.69 43.69 24.53
N ASP A 215 6.51 43.15 24.77
CA ASP A 215 5.28 43.90 24.80
C ASP A 215 5.20 44.90 25.99
N THR A 216 5.68 44.48 27.14
CA THR A 216 5.70 45.32 28.35
C THR A 216 6.95 46.23 28.44
N LYS A 217 7.96 46.00 27.62
CA LYS A 217 9.31 46.65 27.67
C LYS A 217 10.00 46.50 29.03
N ILE A 218 9.65 45.44 29.78
CA ILE A 218 10.28 45.09 31.04
C ILE A 218 11.00 43.75 30.89
N ILE A 219 12.30 43.78 31.21
CA ILE A 219 13.15 42.58 31.10
C ILE A 219 13.24 41.93 32.50
N ASP A 220 12.76 40.70 32.62
CA ASP A 220 12.92 39.88 33.82
C ASP A 220 14.14 38.97 33.67
N LEU A 221 15.25 39.37 34.31
CA LEU A 221 16.53 38.66 34.25
C LEU A 221 16.47 37.27 34.92
N SER A 222 15.49 37.02 35.79
CA SER A 222 15.34 35.73 36.45
C SER A 222 14.94 34.60 35.48
N LEU A 223 14.35 34.97 34.37
CA LEU A 223 13.94 34.04 33.30
C LEU A 223 15.03 33.74 32.30
N PHE A 224 16.19 34.45 32.36
CA PHE A 224 17.34 34.17 31.52
C PHE A 224 18.31 33.25 32.22
N HIS A 225 18.73 32.20 31.53
CA HIS A 225 19.76 31.28 32.00
C HIS A 225 20.82 31.04 30.93
N LEU A 226 22.07 31.04 31.32
CA LEU A 226 23.22 30.91 30.38
C LEU A 226 23.18 29.58 29.59
N SER A 227 22.51 28.57 30.09
CA SER A 227 22.35 27.30 29.40
C SER A 227 21.22 27.28 28.34
N TYR A 228 20.38 28.33 28.29
CA TYR A 228 19.33 28.41 27.30
C TYR A 228 19.89 28.71 25.93
N LYS A 229 19.74 27.75 25.03
CA LYS A 229 20.27 27.88 23.68
C LYS A 229 19.28 27.28 22.70
N PHE A 230 18.88 28.10 21.73
CA PHE A 230 18.17 27.64 20.55
C PHE A 230 19.08 27.93 19.35
N GLN A 231 19.40 26.89 18.60
CA GLN A 231 20.28 27.00 17.45
C GLN A 231 19.75 26.18 16.29
N ILE A 232 19.61 26.81 15.14
CA ILE A 232 19.23 26.17 13.88
C ILE A 232 20.53 25.95 13.10
N ASP A 233 20.84 24.70 12.77
CA ASP A 233 21.89 24.32 11.85
C ASP A 233 21.27 24.05 10.48
N VAL A 234 21.28 25.07 9.65
CA VAL A 234 20.68 25.02 8.30
C VAL A 234 21.36 23.98 7.41
N THR A 235 22.67 23.82 7.55
CA THR A 235 23.48 22.92 6.73
C THR A 235 23.14 21.45 6.98
N ASN A 236 22.97 21.09 8.26
CA ASN A 236 22.68 19.71 8.66
C ASN A 236 21.20 19.47 8.93
N LYS A 237 20.34 20.48 8.69
CA LYS A 237 18.89 20.43 8.96
C LYS A 237 18.59 19.96 10.39
N LYS A 238 19.24 20.56 11.38
CA LYS A 238 19.10 20.21 12.79
C LYS A 238 18.70 21.41 13.63
N ILE A 239 17.85 21.18 14.61
CA ILE A 239 17.48 22.15 15.62
C ILE A 239 18.01 21.66 16.97
N ASN A 240 18.83 22.47 17.63
CA ASN A 240 19.34 22.19 18.96
C ASN A 240 18.63 23.08 19.96
N LEU A 241 17.87 22.48 20.87
CA LEU A 241 17.27 23.15 22.02
C LEU A 241 17.98 22.70 23.30
N ASN A 242 18.55 23.64 24.02
CA ASN A 242 19.15 23.40 25.33
C ASN A 242 18.46 24.29 26.36
N THR A 243 17.93 23.69 27.41
CA THR A 243 17.35 24.36 28.56
C THR A 243 17.91 23.77 29.84
N SER A 244 17.63 24.37 31.00
CA SER A 244 18.05 23.81 32.28
C SER A 244 17.49 22.40 32.59
N LYS A 245 16.44 22.00 31.88
CA LYS A 245 15.72 20.72 32.12
C LYS A 245 15.72 19.78 30.91
N VAL A 246 15.97 20.27 29.73
CA VAL A 246 15.83 19.52 28.48
C VAL A 246 16.99 19.83 27.55
N HIS A 247 17.61 18.76 27.03
CA HIS A 247 18.52 18.85 25.90
C HIS A 247 17.96 17.94 24.81
N GLN A 248 17.49 18.53 23.71
CA GLN A 248 16.92 17.83 22.56
C GLN A 248 17.55 18.32 21.27
N VAL A 249 17.70 17.39 20.33
CA VAL A 249 18.16 17.62 18.96
C VAL A 249 17.12 16.98 18.04
N TRP A 250 16.62 17.75 17.08
CA TRP A 250 15.69 17.30 16.04
C TRP A 250 16.32 17.43 14.66
#